data_24584a35c1ce3bbc296ccf3eab613ffb
#
_entry.id   24584a35c1ce3bbc296ccf3eab613ffb
#
_cell.length_a   1.000
_cell.length_b   1.000
_cell.length_c   1.000
_cell.angle_alpha   90.00
_cell.angle_beta   90.00
_cell.angle_gamma   90.00
#
_symmetry.space_group_name_H-M   'P 1'
#
loop_
_entity.id
_entity.type
_entity.pdbx_description
1 polymer ?
#
loop_
_entity_poly.entity_id
_entity_poly.type
_entity_poly.pdbx_seq_one_letter_code
_entity_poly.pdbx_strand_id
1 'polypeptide(L)' 'MKILIELPSWLGDAIMTTPAIENISNHLDSPEITLIGPFAVTEILKNNPIVSKVVVLEKNYFNI' A
#
# COMPACT_ATOMS: atom_id res chain seq x y z
N MET A 1 16.23 0.84 -3.27
CA MET A 1 15.30 1.99 -3.44
C MET A 1 14.10 1.82 -2.53
N LYS A 2 13.73 2.87 -1.84
CA LYS A 2 12.57 2.84 -0.95
C LYS A 2 11.42 3.58 -1.60
N ILE A 3 10.25 2.95 -1.60
CA ILE A 3 9.05 3.50 -2.23
C ILE A 3 7.94 3.54 -1.20
N LEU A 4 7.28 4.69 -1.09
CA LEU A 4 6.11 4.85 -0.23
C LEU A 4 4.89 5.00 -1.12
N ILE A 5 3.89 4.15 -0.90
CA ILE A 5 2.65 4.18 -1.66
C ILE A 5 1.49 4.47 -0.72
N GLU A 6 0.77 5.54 -0.98
CA GLU A 6 -0.44 5.86 -0.23
C GLU A 6 -1.62 5.17 -0.89
N LEU A 7 -2.34 4.36 -0.11
CA LEU A 7 -3.45 3.58 -0.62
C LEU A 7 -4.75 4.38 -0.62
N PRO A 8 -5.62 4.13 -1.60
CA PRO A 8 -6.96 4.74 -1.58
C PRO A 8 -7.76 4.28 -0.37
N SER A 9 -8.72 5.09 0.03
CA SER A 9 -9.58 4.77 1.17
C SER A 9 -10.60 3.69 0.86
N TRP A 10 -10.97 3.54 -0.40
CA TRP A 10 -11.97 2.57 -0.83
C TRP A 10 -11.32 1.22 -1.08
N LEU A 11 -11.92 0.17 -0.52
CA LEU A 11 -11.34 -1.16 -0.60
C LEU A 11 -11.19 -1.65 -2.04
N GLY A 12 -12.22 -1.45 -2.86
CA GLY A 12 -12.17 -1.86 -4.25
C GLY A 12 -11.02 -1.19 -5.01
N ASP A 13 -10.85 0.10 -4.81
CA ASP A 13 -9.77 0.85 -5.46
C ASP A 13 -8.41 0.38 -4.96
N ALA A 14 -8.31 0.05 -3.68
CA ALA A 14 -7.07 -0.43 -3.11
C ALA A 14 -6.66 -1.77 -3.72
N ILE A 15 -7.62 -2.67 -3.90
CA ILE A 15 -7.35 -3.97 -4.53
C ILE A 15 -6.86 -3.76 -5.95
N MET A 16 -7.43 -2.81 -6.67
CA MET A 16 -7.03 -2.51 -8.04
C MET A 16 -5.63 -1.91 -8.14
N THR A 17 -5.05 -1.45 -7.03
CA THR A 17 -3.66 -0.98 -7.06
C THR A 17 -2.66 -2.13 -7.06
N THR A 18 -3.08 -3.35 -6.77
CA THR A 18 -2.16 -4.49 -6.69
C THR A 18 -1.38 -4.71 -7.98
N PRO A 19 -1.99 -4.69 -9.18
CA PRO A 19 -1.21 -4.82 -10.41
C PRO A 19 -0.18 -3.72 -10.58
N ALA A 20 -0.48 -2.49 -10.15
CA ALA A 20 0.47 -1.39 -10.25
C ALA A 20 1.65 -1.62 -9.32
N ILE A 21 1.40 -2.11 -8.11
CA ILE A 21 2.47 -2.43 -7.15
C ILE A 21 3.36 -3.54 -7.72
N GLU A 22 2.76 -4.58 -8.28
CA GLU A 22 3.53 -5.66 -8.89
C GLU A 22 4.36 -5.15 -10.07
N ASN A 23 3.80 -4.26 -10.87
CA ASN A 23 4.50 -3.69 -12.00
C ASN A 23 5.73 -2.90 -11.55
N ILE A 24 5.58 -2.11 -10.51
CA ILE A 24 6.70 -1.37 -9.93
C ILE A 24 7.77 -2.33 -9.42
N SER A 25 7.35 -3.39 -8.74
CA SER A 25 8.27 -4.38 -8.21
C SER A 25 9.05 -5.07 -9.31
N ASN A 26 8.41 -5.32 -10.45
CA ASN A 26 9.06 -6.00 -11.56
C ASN A 26 10.02 -5.11 -12.34
N HIS A 27 9.80 -3.80 -12.33
CA HIS A 27 10.63 -2.88 -13.09
C HIS A 27 11.79 -2.31 -12.30
N LEU A 28 11.75 -2.40 -10.98
CA LEU A 28 12.81 -1.89 -10.13
C LEU A 28 13.55 -3.05 -9.48
N ASP A 29 14.83 -2.84 -9.22
CA ASP A 29 15.68 -3.87 -8.64
C ASP A 29 15.47 -3.88 -7.12
N SER A 30 14.77 -4.91 -6.61
CA SER A 30 14.56 -5.13 -5.19
C SER A 30 14.06 -3.89 -4.45
N PRO A 31 12.94 -3.29 -4.88
CA PRO A 31 12.43 -2.11 -4.18
C PRO A 31 11.90 -2.48 -2.81
N GLU A 32 12.09 -1.57 -1.85
CA GLU A 32 11.53 -1.72 -0.53
C GLU A 32 10.21 -0.93 -0.51
N ILE A 33 9.09 -1.63 -0.58
CA ILE A 33 7.79 -1.01 -0.73
C ILE A 33 7.08 -0.90 0.62
N THR A 34 6.72 0.32 0.98
CA THR A 34 5.95 0.61 2.18
C THR A 34 4.57 1.11 1.77
N LEU A 35 3.53 0.50 2.29
CA LEU A 35 2.16 0.95 2.06
C LEU A 35 1.68 1.76 3.25
N ILE A 36 0.93 2.82 2.98
CA ILE A 36 0.32 3.62 4.02
C ILE A 36 -1.16 3.82 3.68
N GLY A 37 -2.03 3.63 4.65
CA GLY A 37 -3.45 3.78 4.44
C GLY A 37 -4.28 3.32 5.62
N PRO A 38 -5.63 3.30 5.47
CA PRO A 38 -6.51 2.86 6.54
C PRO A 38 -6.29 1.40 6.91
N PHE A 39 -6.62 1.06 8.15
CA PHE A 39 -6.40 -0.29 8.66
C PHE A 39 -7.04 -1.36 7.78
N ALA A 40 -8.30 -1.17 7.39
CA ALA A 40 -9.01 -2.19 6.62
C ALA A 40 -8.33 -2.49 5.29
N VAL A 41 -7.79 -1.46 4.64
CA VAL A 41 -7.14 -1.59 3.36
C VAL A 41 -5.75 -2.20 3.50
N THR A 42 -4.96 -1.70 4.45
CA THR A 42 -3.60 -2.20 4.66
C THR A 42 -3.61 -3.65 5.14
N GLU A 43 -4.63 -4.03 5.90
CA GLU A 43 -4.75 -5.39 6.43
C GLU A 43 -4.85 -6.42 5.31
N ILE A 44 -5.56 -6.08 4.25
CA ILE A 44 -5.73 -6.98 3.11
C ILE A 44 -4.45 -7.10 2.29
N LEU A 45 -3.72 -6.01 2.13
CA LEU A 45 -2.55 -6.00 1.27
C LEU A 45 -1.24 -6.34 1.97
N LYS A 46 -1.23 -6.37 3.30
CA LYS A 46 0.02 -6.57 4.04
C LYS A 46 0.66 -7.94 3.82
N ASN A 47 -0.13 -8.92 3.41
CA ASN A 47 0.38 -10.29 3.20
C ASN A 47 0.97 -10.48 1.81
N ASN A 48 0.93 -9.47 0.97
CA ASN A 48 1.53 -9.56 -0.35
C ASN A 48 3.06 -9.61 -0.19
N PRO A 49 3.72 -10.64 -0.76
CA PRO A 49 5.17 -10.81 -0.54
C PRO A 49 6.03 -9.67 -1.05
N ILE A 50 5.54 -8.86 -1.97
CA ILE A 50 6.33 -7.73 -2.46
C ILE A 50 6.22 -6.50 -1.57
N VAL A 51 5.34 -6.51 -0.56
CA VAL A 51 5.19 -5.41 0.38
C VAL A 51 6.16 -5.63 1.54
N SER A 52 7.03 -4.65 1.77
CA SER A 52 8.02 -4.74 2.83
C SER A 52 7.48 -4.27 4.18
N LYS A 53 6.63 -3.24 4.16
CA LYS A 53 6.18 -2.64 5.39
C LYS A 53 4.81 -1.99 5.19
N VAL A 54 4.02 -1.95 6.25
CA VAL A 54 2.70 -1.32 6.22
C VAL A 54 2.60 -0.32 7.37
N VAL A 55 2.11 0.88 7.07
CA VAL A 55 1.84 1.91 8.08
C VAL A 55 0.36 2.21 8.04
N VAL A 56 -0.31 2.06 9.17
CA VAL A 56 -1.73 2.35 9.28
C VAL A 56 -1.94 3.81 9.61
N LEU A 57 -2.72 4.50 8.78
CA LEU A 57 -3.05 5.89 9.01
C LEU A 57 -4.54 6.07 8.75
N GLU A 58 -5.29 6.33 9.81
CA GLU A 58 -6.73 6.47 9.71
C GLU A 58 -7.10 7.89 9.31
N LYS A 59 -8.06 7.98 8.40
CA LYS A 59 -8.50 9.29 7.90
C LYS A 59 -9.18 10.14 8.95
N ASN A 60 -9.63 9.53 10.02
CA ASN A 60 -10.31 10.26 11.09
C ASN A 60 -9.45 11.36 11.68
N TYR A 61 -8.15 11.22 11.58
CA TYR A 61 -7.23 12.23 12.09
C TYR A 61 -7.37 13.55 11.36
N PHE A 62 -7.91 13.51 10.17
CA PHE A 62 -7.99 14.69 9.31
C PHE A 62 -9.38 15.28 9.24
N ASN A 63 -10.34 14.70 9.95
CA ASN A 63 -11.71 15.15 9.98
C ASN A 63 -12.02 15.96 11.23
N ILE A 64 -11.18 16.86 11.50
CA ILE A 64 -11.34 17.67 12.72
C ILE A 64 -12.06 18.97 12.40
#